data_954c2c0f425bff239fb0d550d5db6d0f
#
_entry.id   954c2c0f425bff239fb0d550d5db6d0f
#
_cell.length_a   1.000
_cell.length_b   1.000
_cell.length_c   1.000
_cell.angle_alpha   90.00
_cell.angle_beta   90.00
_cell.angle_gamma   90.00
#
_symmetry.space_group_name_H-M   'P 1'
#
loop_
_entity.id
_entity.type
_entity.pdbx_description
1 polymer ?
#
loop_
_entity_poly.entity_id
_entity_poly.type
_entity_poly.pdbx_seq_one_letter_code
_entity_poly.pdbx_strand_id
1 'polypeptide(L)'
;MFFLSNSVLARADARIDRPALLALWKSHSAGLSSLAPVPGDALSLRIGSTPVLAREGAAYAIHVTEDGVSLVGADERALLDGYFDLVSRICLPEPGKAALPCGAFYGRARVERRMVHFCVFPETELWQLERIIRFAASQRITHLILEFWGMLRYDVLPELAWPHAFTKEQIRPLLHLAEELGLSVIPQFNHWGHATGARVLHGKHVVLDQNPSLAYLFSPDGWCWNIERPETLALLRRVREEWLELLPRAEAFHIGCDEAYSFTRTPREVDAVAAFINQTRRDLAQSGRETILWADMLLSPHAAYRRDNAYFTLAPDEAAEADILSRLDRELILADWQYEARRAPIETAQTLQQAGFRVIACSWDRSEANVAAILRTGADCGLYGVCHTTWHTLTGGMPLLWRMAAGCWSEQDALCSPTEGLVRAAAALRRACPVSGYEKAGWAPKEIGVIV
;
A
#
# COMPACT_ATOMS: atom_id res chain seq x y z
N MET A 1 -24.89 -6.44 24.39
CA MET A 1 -24.49 -7.00 23.08
C MET A 1 -25.57 -6.71 22.06
N PHE A 2 -25.20 -6.21 20.89
CA PHE A 2 -26.12 -6.08 19.77
C PHE A 2 -25.90 -7.27 18.83
N PHE A 3 -26.92 -8.16 18.73
CA PHE A 3 -26.83 -9.33 17.87
C PHE A 3 -27.15 -8.99 16.43
N LEU A 4 -26.29 -9.45 15.51
CA LEU A 4 -26.39 -9.17 14.09
C LEU A 4 -27.40 -10.07 13.42
N SER A 5 -28.25 -9.48 12.58
CA SER A 5 -29.18 -10.19 11.71
C SER A 5 -28.99 -9.79 10.26
N ASN A 6 -29.46 -10.60 9.31
CA ASN A 6 -29.39 -10.25 7.88
C ASN A 6 -30.18 -8.98 7.53
N SER A 7 -31.10 -8.56 8.37
CA SER A 7 -31.93 -7.37 8.17
C SER A 7 -31.23 -6.06 8.57
N VAL A 8 -30.17 -6.10 9.38
CA VAL A 8 -29.37 -4.91 9.75
C VAL A 8 -28.84 -4.17 8.52
N LEU A 9 -28.64 -4.90 7.42
CA LEU A 9 -28.07 -4.35 6.19
C LEU A 9 -29.08 -3.64 5.29
N ALA A 10 -30.38 -3.89 5.49
CA ALA A 10 -31.41 -3.36 4.62
C ALA A 10 -31.72 -1.87 4.87
N ARG A 11 -31.20 -1.29 5.96
CA ARG A 11 -31.51 0.08 6.40
C ARG A 11 -30.28 0.98 6.60
N ALA A 12 -29.13 0.62 6.01
CA ALA A 12 -28.02 1.54 5.95
C ALA A 12 -28.47 2.76 5.14
N ASP A 13 -28.63 3.90 5.78
CA ASP A 13 -28.76 5.21 5.10
C ASP A 13 -27.38 5.53 4.55
N ALA A 14 -27.03 4.76 3.50
CA ALA A 14 -25.70 4.67 2.98
C ALA A 14 -25.53 5.75 1.91
N ARG A 15 -24.98 6.88 2.28
CA ARG A 15 -24.25 7.71 1.34
C ARG A 15 -23.02 6.99 0.79
N ILE A 16 -22.64 5.85 1.38
CA ILE A 16 -21.65 4.92 0.84
C ILE A 16 -22.39 3.91 -0.03
N ASP A 17 -22.64 4.26 -1.27
CA ASP A 17 -23.05 3.31 -2.30
C ASP A 17 -21.80 2.58 -2.83
N ARG A 18 -21.27 1.69 -2.00
CA ARG A 18 -20.12 0.84 -2.32
C ARG A 18 -20.49 -0.62 -2.15
N PRO A 19 -20.91 -1.28 -3.24
CA PRO A 19 -21.39 -2.67 -3.20
C PRO A 19 -20.41 -3.65 -2.54
N ALA A 20 -19.10 -3.46 -2.74
CA ALA A 20 -18.09 -4.33 -2.16
C ALA A 20 -18.03 -4.23 -0.62
N LEU A 21 -18.22 -3.04 -0.03
CA LEU A 21 -18.27 -2.88 1.42
C LEU A 21 -19.53 -3.52 2.00
N LEU A 22 -20.66 -3.36 1.34
CA LEU A 22 -21.91 -4.03 1.73
C LEU A 22 -21.79 -5.55 1.59
N ALA A 23 -21.15 -6.04 0.52
CA ALA A 23 -20.89 -7.46 0.32
C ALA A 23 -19.96 -8.03 1.40
N LEU A 24 -18.92 -7.28 1.78
CA LEU A 24 -18.01 -7.65 2.86
C LEU A 24 -18.75 -7.76 4.20
N TRP A 25 -19.58 -6.79 4.55
CA TRP A 25 -20.41 -6.82 5.73
C TRP A 25 -21.36 -8.02 5.71
N LYS A 26 -22.09 -8.23 4.60
CA LYS A 26 -23.00 -9.36 4.44
C LYS A 26 -22.30 -10.70 4.62
N SER A 27 -21.12 -10.86 4.03
CA SER A 27 -20.39 -12.13 4.13
C SER A 27 -19.87 -12.38 5.55
N HIS A 28 -19.44 -11.36 6.28
CA HIS A 28 -19.05 -11.49 7.68
C HIS A 28 -20.27 -11.85 8.57
N SER A 29 -21.38 -11.14 8.41
CA SER A 29 -22.57 -11.43 9.18
C SER A 29 -23.17 -12.79 8.86
N ALA A 30 -23.21 -13.20 7.60
CA ALA A 30 -23.75 -14.49 7.17
C ALA A 30 -22.84 -15.69 7.49
N GLY A 31 -21.51 -15.50 7.38
CA GLY A 31 -20.53 -16.56 7.69
C GLY A 31 -20.42 -16.88 9.19
N LEU A 32 -20.89 -15.96 10.06
CA LEU A 32 -20.77 -16.07 11.50
C LEU A 32 -22.06 -16.49 12.20
N SER A 33 -23.19 -16.56 11.50
CA SER A 33 -24.46 -16.82 12.15
C SER A 33 -25.37 -17.73 11.33
N SER A 34 -25.82 -18.82 11.93
CA SER A 34 -27.11 -19.44 11.62
C SER A 34 -28.20 -18.57 12.29
N LEU A 35 -28.54 -17.44 11.66
CA LEU A 35 -29.18 -16.31 12.29
C LEU A 35 -30.64 -16.56 12.66
N ALA A 36 -30.93 -16.37 13.92
CA ALA A 36 -32.28 -15.98 14.32
C ALA A 36 -32.48 -14.49 13.98
N PRO A 37 -33.59 -14.11 13.34
CA PRO A 37 -33.87 -12.69 13.06
C PRO A 37 -34.02 -11.93 14.38
N VAL A 38 -33.25 -10.84 14.54
CA VAL A 38 -33.44 -9.92 15.68
C VAL A 38 -34.23 -8.73 15.13
N PRO A 39 -35.36 -8.37 15.70
CA PRO A 39 -36.13 -7.18 15.34
C PRO A 39 -35.35 -5.90 15.71
N GLY A 40 -35.37 -4.89 14.88
CA GLY A 40 -34.87 -3.56 15.23
C GLY A 40 -33.52 -3.15 14.64
N ASP A 41 -33.47 -2.98 13.53
CA ASP A 41 -32.47 -2.96 12.48
C ASP A 41 -31.90 -1.61 12.12
N ALA A 42 -31.19 -0.90 12.95
CA ALA A 42 -30.66 0.36 12.49
C ALA A 42 -29.12 0.41 12.53
N LEU A 43 -28.48 0.03 11.43
CA LEU A 43 -27.16 0.57 11.13
C LEU A 43 -27.35 1.94 10.46
N SER A 44 -27.03 3.02 11.18
CA SER A 44 -27.06 4.38 10.66
C SER A 44 -25.62 4.82 10.34
N LEU A 45 -25.36 5.14 9.08
CA LEU A 45 -24.07 5.68 8.61
C LEU A 45 -24.26 7.14 8.24
N ARG A 46 -23.47 8.07 8.82
CA ARG A 46 -23.59 9.50 8.57
C ARG A 46 -22.22 10.15 8.35
N ILE A 47 -22.18 11.16 7.49
CA ILE A 47 -21.05 12.07 7.35
C ILE A 47 -21.45 13.41 7.94
N GLY A 48 -20.60 13.97 8.80
CA GLY A 48 -20.78 15.31 9.33
C GLY A 48 -20.00 15.57 10.60
N SER A 49 -19.78 16.85 10.89
CA SER A 49 -19.22 17.27 12.15
C SER A 49 -20.28 17.16 13.27
N THR A 50 -19.93 16.50 14.34
CA THR A 50 -20.76 16.41 15.53
C THR A 50 -20.01 16.92 16.76
N PRO A 51 -20.69 17.46 17.79
CA PRO A 51 -20.04 17.87 19.04
C PRO A 51 -19.25 16.73 19.69
N VAL A 52 -19.68 15.48 19.50
CA VAL A 52 -18.98 14.29 20.03
C VAL A 52 -17.63 14.10 19.37
N LEU A 53 -17.55 14.21 18.02
CA LEU A 53 -16.27 14.10 17.32
C LEU A 53 -15.28 15.16 17.75
N ALA A 54 -15.75 16.43 17.89
CA ALA A 54 -14.92 17.54 18.32
C ALA A 54 -14.42 17.34 19.77
N ARG A 55 -15.31 16.94 20.69
CA ARG A 55 -14.96 16.70 22.10
C ARG A 55 -13.93 15.59 22.29
N GLU A 56 -14.10 14.48 21.58
CA GLU A 56 -13.21 13.31 21.67
C GLU A 56 -11.96 13.44 20.77
N GLY A 57 -11.85 14.52 20.00
CA GLY A 57 -10.75 14.71 19.04
C GLY A 57 -10.71 13.60 17.98
N ALA A 58 -11.87 12.98 17.68
CA ALA A 58 -11.98 11.81 16.83
C ALA A 58 -12.31 12.18 15.38
N ALA A 59 -11.91 11.32 14.44
CA ALA A 59 -12.34 11.41 13.05
C ALA A 59 -13.67 10.69 12.81
N TYR A 60 -13.92 9.62 13.57
CA TYR A 60 -15.20 8.90 13.56
C TYR A 60 -15.65 8.50 14.97
N ALA A 61 -16.93 8.23 15.12
CA ALA A 61 -17.56 7.70 16.33
C ALA A 61 -18.51 6.56 15.98
N ILE A 62 -18.42 5.46 16.75
CA ILE A 62 -19.31 4.30 16.68
C ILE A 62 -20.07 4.22 17.99
N HIS A 63 -21.39 4.12 17.94
CA HIS A 63 -22.23 3.87 19.07
C HIS A 63 -23.04 2.60 18.85
N VAL A 64 -22.86 1.62 19.73
CA VAL A 64 -23.57 0.35 19.72
C VAL A 64 -24.45 0.29 20.97
N THR A 65 -25.74 0.17 20.77
CA THR A 65 -26.74 -0.04 21.82
C THR A 65 -27.39 -1.41 21.63
N GLU A 66 -28.35 -1.79 22.50
CA GLU A 66 -29.15 -3.01 22.29
C GLU A 66 -30.12 -2.86 21.11
N ASP A 67 -30.47 -1.63 20.75
CA ASP A 67 -31.48 -1.31 19.74
C ASP A 67 -30.86 -1.03 18.35
N GLY A 68 -29.54 -0.81 18.27
CA GLY A 68 -28.91 -0.49 16.97
C GLY A 68 -27.49 0.01 17.04
N VAL A 69 -26.96 0.33 15.86
CA VAL A 69 -25.60 0.79 15.64
C VAL A 69 -25.61 2.11 14.87
N SER A 70 -24.91 3.10 15.37
CA SER A 70 -24.68 4.38 14.69
C SER A 70 -23.20 4.60 14.47
N LEU A 71 -22.82 4.96 13.25
CA LEU A 71 -21.48 5.34 12.85
C LEU A 71 -21.51 6.72 12.20
N VAL A 72 -20.71 7.65 12.72
CA VAL A 72 -20.54 9.00 12.17
C VAL A 72 -19.07 9.22 11.84
N GLY A 73 -18.78 9.64 10.62
CA GLY A 73 -17.45 10.08 10.17
C GLY A 73 -17.44 11.57 9.86
N ALA A 74 -16.34 12.26 10.14
CA ALA A 74 -16.15 13.66 9.80
C ALA A 74 -16.21 13.89 8.27
N ASP A 75 -15.69 12.92 7.52
CA ASP A 75 -15.70 12.86 6.06
C ASP A 75 -15.89 11.42 5.56
N GLU A 76 -15.82 11.20 4.26
CA GLU A 76 -15.98 9.87 3.65
C GLU A 76 -14.86 8.91 4.10
N ARG A 77 -13.61 9.37 4.18
CA ARG A 77 -12.48 8.54 4.62
C ARG A 77 -12.66 8.10 6.09
N ALA A 78 -13.01 9.02 6.95
CA ALA A 78 -13.27 8.74 8.36
C ALA A 78 -14.43 7.76 8.54
N LEU A 79 -15.49 7.88 7.72
CA LEU A 79 -16.61 6.95 7.75
C LEU A 79 -16.20 5.54 7.31
N LEU A 80 -15.36 5.41 6.27
CA LEU A 80 -14.79 4.13 5.84
C LEU A 80 -13.91 3.50 6.92
N ASP A 81 -13.03 4.29 7.52
CA ASP A 81 -12.17 3.83 8.61
C ASP A 81 -13.00 3.33 9.80
N GLY A 82 -14.04 4.07 10.17
CA GLY A 82 -14.99 3.67 11.21
C GLY A 82 -15.78 2.42 10.84
N TYR A 83 -16.15 2.24 9.58
CA TYR A 83 -16.84 1.05 9.10
C TYR A 83 -15.97 -0.20 9.26
N PHE A 84 -14.71 -0.16 8.86
CA PHE A 84 -13.78 -1.27 9.04
C PHE A 84 -13.45 -1.52 10.51
N ASP A 85 -13.38 -0.47 11.34
CA ASP A 85 -13.25 -0.63 12.79
C ASP A 85 -14.50 -1.35 13.37
N LEU A 86 -15.70 -0.93 12.97
CA LEU A 86 -16.94 -1.59 13.37
C LEU A 86 -16.96 -3.08 13.01
N VAL A 87 -16.60 -3.41 11.76
CA VAL A 87 -16.51 -4.80 11.29
C VAL A 87 -15.49 -5.59 12.11
N SER A 88 -14.38 -5.00 12.48
CA SER A 88 -13.34 -5.65 13.29
C SER A 88 -13.79 -6.04 14.68
N ARG A 89 -14.84 -5.39 15.21
CA ARG A 89 -15.40 -5.62 16.55
C ARG A 89 -16.45 -6.73 16.60
N ILE A 90 -16.85 -7.29 15.47
CA ILE A 90 -17.77 -8.42 15.42
C ILE A 90 -17.15 -9.61 16.18
N CYS A 91 -17.89 -10.15 17.11
CA CYS A 91 -17.49 -11.30 17.93
C CYS A 91 -18.58 -12.40 17.90
N LEU A 92 -18.22 -13.57 18.37
CA LEU A 92 -19.11 -14.72 18.52
C LEU A 92 -19.29 -15.02 20.02
N PRO A 93 -20.17 -14.30 20.74
CA PRO A 93 -20.38 -14.53 22.18
C PRO A 93 -20.99 -15.91 22.47
N GLU A 94 -21.72 -16.46 21.50
CA GLU A 94 -22.32 -17.78 21.54
C GLU A 94 -22.12 -18.48 20.20
N PRO A 95 -22.04 -19.81 20.15
CA PRO A 95 -21.90 -20.55 18.89
C PRO A 95 -22.97 -20.15 17.87
N GLY A 96 -22.56 -19.75 16.70
CA GLY A 96 -23.45 -19.37 15.60
C GLY A 96 -24.13 -18.01 15.74
N LYS A 97 -23.85 -17.21 16.77
CA LYS A 97 -24.43 -15.88 16.96
C LYS A 97 -23.36 -14.78 16.89
N ALA A 98 -23.36 -14.02 15.82
CA ALA A 98 -22.52 -12.84 15.71
C ALA A 98 -23.13 -11.66 16.46
N ALA A 99 -22.29 -10.89 17.14
CA ALA A 99 -22.72 -9.71 17.89
C ALA A 99 -21.64 -8.62 17.88
N LEU A 100 -22.05 -7.41 18.22
CA LEU A 100 -21.20 -6.28 18.52
C LEU A 100 -21.26 -5.95 20.02
N PRO A 101 -20.15 -5.66 20.69
CA PRO A 101 -20.17 -5.18 22.06
C PRO A 101 -20.85 -3.80 22.12
N CYS A 102 -21.82 -3.64 23.05
CA CYS A 102 -22.42 -2.32 23.29
C CYS A 102 -21.36 -1.36 23.86
N GLY A 103 -21.42 -0.12 23.41
CA GLY A 103 -20.49 0.92 23.85
C GLY A 103 -20.32 2.04 22.84
N ALA A 104 -19.48 3.02 23.20
CA ALA A 104 -19.05 4.09 22.32
C ALA A 104 -17.56 3.93 22.01
N PHE A 105 -17.21 3.98 20.72
CA PHE A 105 -15.84 3.81 20.25
C PHE A 105 -15.50 4.98 19.33
N TYR A 106 -14.29 5.48 19.47
CA TYR A 106 -13.79 6.66 18.76
C TYR A 106 -12.47 6.34 18.09
N GLY A 107 -12.21 6.93 16.92
CA GLY A 107 -10.96 6.72 16.23
C GLY A 107 -10.46 7.96 15.50
N ARG A 108 -9.15 8.11 15.53
CA ARG A 108 -8.38 9.04 14.69
C ARG A 108 -7.05 8.38 14.36
N ALA A 109 -6.68 8.36 13.11
CA ALA A 109 -5.38 7.85 12.70
C ALA A 109 -4.28 8.81 13.19
N ARG A 110 -3.16 8.24 13.66
CA ARG A 110 -1.93 8.97 14.00
C ARG A 110 -1.16 9.37 12.74
N VAL A 111 -1.34 8.60 11.65
CA VAL A 111 -0.79 8.88 10.32
C VAL A 111 -1.93 8.84 9.31
N GLU A 112 -2.08 9.91 8.53
CA GLU A 112 -3.21 10.04 7.61
C GLU A 112 -3.06 9.12 6.40
N ARG A 113 -1.90 9.14 5.73
CA ARG A 113 -1.62 8.27 4.58
C ARG A 113 -0.92 7.00 5.01
N ARG A 114 -1.69 5.94 5.06
CA ARG A 114 -1.29 4.59 5.45
C ARG A 114 -1.19 3.75 4.20
N MET A 115 0.02 3.52 3.73
CA MET A 115 0.28 2.92 2.43
C MET A 115 0.81 1.51 2.57
N VAL A 116 0.56 0.69 1.56
CA VAL A 116 1.22 -0.60 1.37
C VAL A 116 1.68 -0.72 -0.08
N HIS A 117 2.89 -1.24 -0.27
CA HIS A 117 3.42 -1.57 -1.58
C HIS A 117 3.32 -3.07 -1.79
N PHE A 118 2.55 -3.49 -2.78
CA PHE A 118 2.44 -4.88 -3.21
C PHE A 118 3.29 -5.11 -4.46
N CYS A 119 4.27 -5.99 -4.30
CA CYS A 119 5.11 -6.45 -5.38
C CYS A 119 4.57 -7.78 -5.90
N VAL A 120 4.24 -7.83 -7.19
CA VAL A 120 3.66 -9.01 -7.85
C VAL A 120 4.74 -9.74 -8.61
N PHE A 121 5.07 -10.95 -8.16
CA PHE A 121 6.09 -11.83 -8.72
C PHE A 121 5.49 -12.93 -9.58
N PRO A 122 6.31 -13.69 -10.34
CA PRO A 122 5.84 -14.80 -11.17
C PRO A 122 5.04 -15.87 -10.43
N GLU A 123 5.29 -16.08 -9.14
CA GLU A 123 4.57 -17.04 -8.29
C GLU A 123 3.29 -16.47 -7.66
N THR A 124 2.98 -15.18 -7.88
CA THR A 124 1.78 -14.55 -7.30
C THR A 124 0.54 -14.92 -8.10
N GLU A 125 -0.44 -15.50 -7.45
CA GLU A 125 -1.73 -15.84 -8.03
C GLU A 125 -2.76 -14.69 -7.82
N LEU A 126 -3.68 -14.50 -8.77
CA LEU A 126 -4.70 -13.44 -8.68
C LEU A 126 -5.57 -13.55 -7.42
N TRP A 127 -5.90 -14.78 -7.00
CA TRP A 127 -6.70 -14.98 -5.77
C TRP A 127 -5.94 -14.57 -4.50
N GLN A 128 -4.60 -14.73 -4.48
CA GLN A 128 -3.77 -14.25 -3.37
C GLN A 128 -3.79 -12.73 -3.33
N LEU A 129 -3.63 -12.08 -4.48
CA LEU A 129 -3.68 -10.63 -4.59
C LEU A 129 -5.05 -10.08 -4.15
N GLU A 130 -6.15 -10.70 -4.56
CA GLU A 130 -7.50 -10.34 -4.10
C GLU A 130 -7.60 -10.38 -2.57
N ARG A 131 -7.15 -11.47 -1.95
CA ARG A 131 -7.22 -11.63 -0.48
C ARG A 131 -6.40 -10.56 0.23
N ILE A 132 -5.23 -10.24 -0.27
CA ILE A 132 -4.36 -9.24 0.35
C ILE A 132 -4.92 -7.82 0.17
N ILE A 133 -5.53 -7.51 -0.97
CA ILE A 133 -6.27 -6.26 -1.17
C ILE A 133 -7.40 -6.12 -0.14
N ARG A 134 -8.22 -7.16 0.04
CA ARG A 134 -9.29 -7.17 1.04
C ARG A 134 -8.74 -7.02 2.46
N PHE A 135 -7.63 -7.70 2.76
CA PHE A 135 -6.94 -7.57 4.04
C PHE A 135 -6.46 -6.13 4.27
N ALA A 136 -5.73 -5.54 3.33
CA ALA A 136 -5.24 -4.18 3.43
C ALA A 136 -6.38 -3.17 3.69
N ALA A 137 -7.47 -3.26 2.93
CA ALA A 137 -8.64 -2.41 3.13
C ALA A 137 -9.24 -2.58 4.52
N SER A 138 -9.41 -3.83 4.98
CA SER A 138 -9.97 -4.14 6.31
C SER A 138 -9.11 -3.62 7.46
N GLN A 139 -7.80 -3.46 7.23
CA GLN A 139 -6.87 -2.85 8.17
C GLN A 139 -6.79 -1.32 8.03
N ARG A 140 -7.71 -0.72 7.28
CA ARG A 140 -7.82 0.74 7.11
C ARG A 140 -6.59 1.35 6.44
N ILE A 141 -5.93 0.61 5.57
CA ILE A 141 -4.95 1.15 4.64
C ILE A 141 -5.67 2.13 3.70
N THR A 142 -5.00 3.20 3.33
CA THR A 142 -5.56 4.24 2.45
C THR A 142 -5.10 4.12 1.01
N HIS A 143 -3.85 3.69 0.81
CA HIS A 143 -3.23 3.66 -0.53
C HIS A 143 -2.57 2.31 -0.77
N LEU A 144 -2.72 1.81 -1.97
CA LEU A 144 -2.08 0.61 -2.48
C LEU A 144 -1.12 1.00 -3.61
N ILE A 145 0.18 0.95 -3.36
CA ILE A 145 1.19 1.03 -4.42
C ILE A 145 1.32 -0.37 -5.01
N LEU A 146 1.10 -0.50 -6.32
CA LEU A 146 1.05 -1.79 -6.99
C LEU A 146 2.11 -1.88 -8.07
N GLU A 147 3.06 -2.80 -7.90
CA GLU A 147 4.17 -3.04 -8.80
C GLU A 147 4.12 -4.47 -9.36
N PHE A 148 4.17 -4.60 -10.69
CA PHE A 148 4.22 -5.89 -11.38
C PHE A 148 5.60 -6.14 -11.96
N TRP A 149 6.35 -7.03 -11.38
CA TRP A 149 7.68 -7.43 -11.82
C TRP A 149 7.64 -8.30 -13.07
N GLY A 150 7.40 -7.67 -14.23
CA GLY A 150 7.21 -8.38 -15.49
C GLY A 150 5.93 -9.21 -15.55
N MET A 151 5.07 -9.11 -14.54
CA MET A 151 3.81 -9.87 -14.45
C MET A 151 2.60 -9.14 -15.02
N LEU A 152 2.81 -8.03 -15.72
CA LEU A 152 1.77 -7.34 -16.50
C LEU A 152 2.21 -7.21 -17.95
N ARG A 153 1.32 -7.53 -18.89
CA ARG A 153 1.54 -7.35 -20.33
C ARG A 153 1.21 -5.92 -20.72
N TYR A 154 2.20 -5.25 -21.29
CA TYR A 154 2.07 -3.92 -21.88
C TYR A 154 1.91 -4.03 -23.40
N ASP A 155 1.00 -3.24 -23.97
CA ASP A 155 0.80 -3.23 -25.43
C ASP A 155 1.95 -2.54 -26.15
N VAL A 156 2.56 -1.55 -25.47
CA VAL A 156 3.67 -0.77 -26.06
C VAL A 156 4.95 -1.59 -26.23
N LEU A 157 5.19 -2.60 -25.38
CA LEU A 157 6.34 -3.51 -25.46
C LEU A 157 6.00 -4.83 -24.74
N PRO A 158 5.32 -5.77 -25.42
CA PRO A 158 4.92 -7.05 -24.83
C PRO A 158 6.09 -7.88 -24.29
N GLU A 159 7.28 -7.68 -24.82
CA GLU A 159 8.52 -8.36 -24.47
C GLU A 159 9.01 -8.03 -23.04
N LEU A 160 8.48 -6.99 -22.41
CA LEU A 160 8.74 -6.71 -20.99
C LEU A 160 8.16 -7.76 -20.05
N ALA A 161 7.14 -8.49 -20.50
CA ALA A 161 6.38 -9.40 -19.67
C ALA A 161 6.88 -10.84 -19.74
N TRP A 162 6.75 -11.55 -18.61
CA TRP A 162 6.89 -13.01 -18.58
C TRP A 162 5.84 -13.69 -19.47
N PRO A 163 6.10 -14.91 -20.02
CA PRO A 163 5.16 -15.58 -20.89
C PRO A 163 3.76 -15.80 -20.27
N HIS A 164 3.70 -15.99 -18.95
CA HIS A 164 2.49 -16.21 -18.17
C HIS A 164 1.99 -14.95 -17.43
N ALA A 165 2.51 -13.78 -17.78
CA ALA A 165 2.09 -12.52 -17.17
C ALA A 165 0.60 -12.24 -17.38
N PHE A 166 0.00 -11.57 -16.42
CA PHE A 166 -1.40 -11.18 -16.45
C PHE A 166 -1.69 -10.17 -17.56
N THR A 167 -2.87 -10.28 -18.12
CA THR A 167 -3.41 -9.25 -19.02
C THR A 167 -4.10 -8.15 -18.23
N LYS A 168 -4.31 -7.00 -18.86
CA LYS A 168 -5.05 -5.88 -18.26
C LYS A 168 -6.48 -6.29 -17.88
N GLU A 169 -7.12 -7.14 -18.68
CA GLU A 169 -8.48 -7.66 -18.41
C GLU A 169 -8.52 -8.52 -17.16
N GLN A 170 -7.48 -9.31 -16.90
CA GLN A 170 -7.41 -10.17 -15.71
C GLN A 170 -7.22 -9.36 -14.43
N ILE A 171 -6.45 -8.27 -14.45
CA ILE A 171 -6.19 -7.47 -13.25
C ILE A 171 -7.25 -6.39 -13.02
N ARG A 172 -7.97 -5.92 -14.04
CA ARG A 172 -9.00 -4.87 -13.93
C ARG A 172 -10.03 -5.12 -12.82
N PRO A 173 -10.58 -6.34 -12.63
CA PRO A 173 -11.50 -6.60 -11.52
C PRO A 173 -10.87 -6.38 -10.14
N LEU A 174 -9.57 -6.68 -9.98
CA LEU A 174 -8.86 -6.48 -8.72
C LEU A 174 -8.62 -5.00 -8.42
N LEU A 175 -8.28 -4.22 -9.45
CA LEU A 175 -8.11 -2.77 -9.33
C LEU A 175 -9.44 -2.11 -8.95
N HIS A 176 -10.52 -2.50 -9.61
CA HIS A 176 -11.86 -2.02 -9.29
C HIS A 176 -12.27 -2.41 -7.86
N LEU A 177 -12.02 -3.65 -7.44
CA LEU A 177 -12.25 -4.09 -6.06
C LEU A 177 -11.49 -3.23 -5.05
N ALA A 178 -10.21 -2.93 -5.31
CA ALA A 178 -9.41 -2.08 -4.43
C ALA A 178 -10.04 -0.69 -4.28
N GLU A 179 -10.43 -0.05 -5.39
CA GLU A 179 -11.11 1.24 -5.38
C GLU A 179 -12.47 1.19 -4.67
N GLU A 180 -13.28 0.14 -4.91
CA GLU A 180 -14.57 -0.05 -4.22
C GLU A 180 -14.41 -0.22 -2.70
N LEU A 181 -13.32 -0.85 -2.27
CA LEU A 181 -12.96 -0.99 -0.86
C LEU A 181 -12.34 0.30 -0.26
N GLY A 182 -12.23 1.37 -1.05
CA GLY A 182 -11.75 2.68 -0.62
C GLY A 182 -10.23 2.81 -0.58
N LEU A 183 -9.50 1.95 -1.28
CA LEU A 183 -8.06 2.11 -1.49
C LEU A 183 -7.82 3.03 -2.70
N SER A 184 -6.94 4.02 -2.54
CA SER A 184 -6.37 4.75 -3.67
C SER A 184 -5.25 3.91 -4.27
N VAL A 185 -5.40 3.49 -5.53
CA VAL A 185 -4.39 2.63 -6.19
C VAL A 185 -3.38 3.49 -6.92
N ILE A 186 -2.11 3.31 -6.60
CA ILE A 186 -0.97 4.02 -7.19
C ILE A 186 -0.16 3.01 -7.99
N PRO A 187 -0.13 3.10 -9.32
CA PRO A 187 0.71 2.22 -10.13
C PRO A 187 2.18 2.55 -9.93
N GLN A 188 3.02 1.51 -9.90
CA GLN A 188 4.48 1.65 -9.91
C GLN A 188 5.08 0.95 -11.11
N PHE A 189 5.98 1.64 -11.79
CA PHE A 189 6.87 1.10 -12.81
C PHE A 189 8.23 1.76 -12.71
N ASN A 190 9.28 0.97 -12.57
CA ASN A 190 10.63 1.52 -12.42
C ASN A 190 11.12 2.16 -13.71
N HIS A 191 11.51 3.42 -13.59
CA HIS A 191 11.92 4.26 -14.69
C HIS A 191 13.45 4.39 -14.82
N TRP A 192 14.23 3.84 -13.88
CA TRP A 192 15.67 3.93 -13.93
C TRP A 192 16.34 2.62 -13.53
N GLY A 193 16.54 2.29 -12.26
CA GLY A 193 17.11 1.02 -11.81
C GLY A 193 16.17 -0.17 -11.94
N HIS A 194 16.68 -1.38 -11.74
CA HIS A 194 15.93 -2.63 -11.82
C HIS A 194 15.19 -2.85 -13.15
N ALA A 195 15.69 -2.31 -14.24
CA ALA A 195 15.01 -2.39 -15.53
C ALA A 195 14.93 -3.81 -16.06
N THR A 196 16.04 -4.54 -16.09
CA THR A 196 16.05 -5.97 -16.45
C THR A 196 16.89 -6.78 -15.47
N GLY A 197 16.68 -8.09 -15.43
CA GLY A 197 17.33 -8.99 -14.51
C GLY A 197 18.43 -9.84 -15.06
N ALA A 198 18.99 -9.47 -16.19
CA ALA A 198 19.94 -10.29 -16.94
C ALA A 198 21.15 -10.79 -16.13
N ARG A 199 21.49 -10.20 -14.99
CA ARG A 199 22.67 -10.57 -14.20
C ARG A 199 22.38 -10.98 -12.77
N VAL A 200 21.17 -10.76 -12.27
CA VAL A 200 20.79 -11.06 -10.90
C VAL A 200 19.37 -11.61 -10.88
N LEU A 201 19.09 -12.49 -9.95
CA LEU A 201 17.79 -13.14 -9.76
C LEU A 201 16.62 -12.17 -9.50
N HIS A 202 16.85 -10.87 -9.48
CA HIS A 202 15.92 -9.84 -9.07
C HIS A 202 15.57 -8.80 -10.15
N GLY A 203 15.74 -9.14 -11.42
CA GLY A 203 15.31 -8.24 -12.49
C GLY A 203 13.81 -8.23 -12.67
N LYS A 204 13.29 -7.02 -12.88
CA LYS A 204 11.83 -6.82 -12.99
C LYS A 204 11.27 -7.24 -14.33
N HIS A 205 12.11 -7.31 -15.37
CA HIS A 205 11.71 -7.64 -16.74
C HIS A 205 12.68 -8.62 -17.40
N VAL A 206 12.17 -9.50 -18.26
CA VAL A 206 12.92 -10.60 -18.91
C VAL A 206 13.45 -10.18 -20.28
N VAL A 207 13.73 -8.93 -20.51
CA VAL A 207 13.87 -8.40 -21.85
C VAL A 207 15.18 -8.82 -22.54
N LEU A 208 16.33 -8.68 -21.88
CA LEU A 208 17.62 -8.79 -22.58
C LEU A 208 18.01 -10.21 -22.96
N ASP A 209 17.71 -11.20 -22.11
CA ASP A 209 18.08 -12.59 -22.38
C ASP A 209 17.32 -13.17 -23.58
N GLN A 210 16.07 -12.74 -23.75
CA GLN A 210 15.18 -13.25 -24.80
C GLN A 210 15.11 -12.32 -26.02
N ASN A 211 15.38 -11.04 -25.84
CA ASN A 211 15.27 -10.00 -26.87
C ASN A 211 16.50 -9.09 -26.94
N PRO A 212 17.69 -9.62 -27.32
CA PRO A 212 18.92 -8.84 -27.32
C PRO A 212 18.89 -7.61 -28.25
N SER A 213 18.00 -7.59 -29.23
CA SER A 213 17.75 -6.42 -30.09
C SER A 213 17.25 -5.18 -29.36
N LEU A 214 16.70 -5.34 -28.16
CA LEU A 214 16.23 -4.26 -27.31
C LEU A 214 17.31 -3.71 -26.35
N ALA A 215 18.53 -4.23 -26.40
CA ALA A 215 19.62 -3.83 -25.52
C ALA A 215 19.90 -2.31 -25.54
N TYR A 216 19.61 -1.63 -26.66
CA TYR A 216 19.78 -0.18 -26.80
C TYR A 216 18.92 0.66 -25.85
N LEU A 217 17.83 0.09 -25.31
CA LEU A 217 16.95 0.76 -24.34
C LEU A 217 17.54 0.82 -22.93
N PHE A 218 18.60 0.08 -22.68
CA PHE A 218 19.18 -0.12 -21.35
C PHE A 218 20.63 0.32 -21.26
N SER A 219 21.14 0.39 -20.05
CA SER A 219 22.58 0.45 -19.77
C SER A 219 23.28 -0.83 -20.32
N PRO A 220 24.58 -0.80 -20.53
CA PRO A 220 25.32 -1.93 -21.13
C PRO A 220 25.18 -3.25 -20.33
N ASP A 221 24.96 -3.17 -19.05
CA ASP A 221 24.74 -4.32 -18.16
C ASP A 221 23.25 -4.74 -18.05
N GLY A 222 22.35 -3.96 -18.64
CA GLY A 222 20.91 -4.20 -18.61
C GLY A 222 20.20 -3.79 -17.31
N TRP A 223 20.93 -3.31 -16.33
CA TRP A 223 20.37 -3.02 -15.01
C TRP A 223 19.51 -1.77 -14.96
N CYS A 224 19.90 -0.72 -15.72
CA CYS A 224 19.17 0.54 -15.78
C CYS A 224 18.54 0.79 -17.13
N TRP A 225 17.43 1.51 -17.17
CA TRP A 225 16.97 2.16 -18.38
C TRP A 225 17.96 3.21 -18.83
N ASN A 226 18.22 3.30 -20.13
CA ASN A 226 19.06 4.35 -20.71
C ASN A 226 18.25 5.65 -20.85
N ILE A 227 18.19 6.42 -19.77
CA ILE A 227 17.38 7.65 -19.66
C ILE A 227 17.90 8.82 -20.53
N GLU A 228 19.07 8.71 -21.17
CA GLU A 228 19.54 9.68 -22.13
C GLU A 228 19.02 9.41 -23.56
N ARG A 229 18.37 8.26 -23.80
CA ARG A 229 17.82 7.90 -25.12
C ARG A 229 16.38 8.36 -25.31
N PRO A 230 16.08 9.10 -26.40
CA PRO A 230 14.70 9.50 -26.69
C PRO A 230 13.71 8.34 -26.82
N GLU A 231 14.17 7.21 -27.39
CA GLU A 231 13.34 6.00 -27.55
C GLU A 231 12.95 5.40 -26.20
N THR A 232 13.88 5.36 -25.25
CA THR A 232 13.61 4.91 -23.88
C THR A 232 12.62 5.84 -23.18
N LEU A 233 12.82 7.15 -23.28
CA LEU A 233 11.91 8.14 -22.69
C LEU A 233 10.49 8.04 -23.28
N ALA A 234 10.39 7.86 -24.60
CA ALA A 234 9.13 7.68 -25.28
C ALA A 234 8.41 6.39 -24.80
N LEU A 235 9.15 5.28 -24.67
CA LEU A 235 8.62 4.02 -24.16
C LEU A 235 8.10 4.16 -22.74
N LEU A 236 8.91 4.72 -21.83
CA LEU A 236 8.51 4.91 -20.43
C LEU A 236 7.27 5.80 -20.29
N ARG A 237 7.13 6.82 -21.14
CA ARG A 237 5.92 7.64 -21.21
C ARG A 237 4.71 6.80 -21.61
N ARG A 238 4.80 5.99 -22.65
CA ARG A 238 3.69 5.13 -23.12
C ARG A 238 3.29 4.09 -22.06
N VAL A 239 4.26 3.52 -21.32
CA VAL A 239 3.97 2.62 -20.19
C VAL A 239 3.15 3.35 -19.11
N ARG A 240 3.51 4.61 -18.79
CA ARG A 240 2.71 5.41 -17.84
C ARG A 240 1.28 5.67 -18.38
N GLU A 241 1.16 6.00 -19.65
CA GLU A 241 -0.13 6.22 -20.31
C GLU A 241 -1.01 4.96 -20.21
N GLU A 242 -0.49 3.77 -20.52
CA GLU A 242 -1.21 2.50 -20.37
C GLU A 242 -1.68 2.24 -18.93
N TRP A 243 -0.86 2.55 -17.93
CA TRP A 243 -1.25 2.45 -16.53
C TRP A 243 -2.35 3.44 -16.16
N LEU A 244 -2.26 4.69 -16.63
CA LEU A 244 -3.25 5.73 -16.32
C LEU A 244 -4.59 5.50 -17.05
N GLU A 245 -4.57 4.82 -18.20
CA GLU A 245 -5.79 4.33 -18.85
C GLU A 245 -6.45 3.21 -18.03
N LEU A 246 -5.64 2.34 -17.43
CA LEU A 246 -6.14 1.26 -16.58
C LEU A 246 -6.64 1.78 -15.22
N LEU A 247 -6.00 2.83 -14.69
CA LEU A 247 -6.28 3.48 -13.41
C LEU A 247 -6.56 4.99 -13.60
N PRO A 248 -7.68 5.37 -14.21
CA PRO A 248 -7.97 6.79 -14.51
C PRO A 248 -8.15 7.65 -13.27
N ARG A 249 -8.36 7.05 -12.09
CA ARG A 249 -8.52 7.73 -10.81
C ARG A 249 -7.23 7.78 -9.98
N ALA A 250 -6.13 7.19 -10.45
CA ALA A 250 -4.87 7.25 -9.73
C ALA A 250 -4.47 8.70 -9.49
N GLU A 251 -4.21 9.06 -8.24
CA GLU A 251 -3.79 10.42 -7.86
C GLU A 251 -2.29 10.63 -8.05
N ALA A 252 -1.51 9.55 -8.06
CA ALA A 252 -0.06 9.57 -8.20
C ALA A 252 0.43 8.42 -9.08
N PHE A 253 1.67 8.52 -9.54
CA PHE A 253 2.43 7.46 -10.17
C PHE A 253 3.78 7.30 -9.48
N HIS A 254 4.15 6.09 -9.09
CA HIS A 254 5.44 5.80 -8.50
C HIS A 254 6.42 5.37 -9.60
N ILE A 255 7.45 6.19 -9.84
CA ILE A 255 8.42 5.95 -10.92
C ILE A 255 9.61 5.05 -10.52
N GLY A 256 9.62 4.53 -9.30
CA GLY A 256 10.72 3.72 -8.78
C GLY A 256 12.01 4.51 -8.64
N CYS A 257 12.98 4.27 -9.51
CA CYS A 257 14.30 4.89 -9.57
C CYS A 257 15.29 4.42 -8.49
N ASP A 258 14.98 3.32 -7.80
CA ASP A 258 15.84 2.70 -6.81
C ASP A 258 17.00 1.92 -7.43
N GLU A 259 18.09 1.82 -6.66
CA GLU A 259 19.25 0.96 -6.90
C GLU A 259 19.81 1.01 -8.32
N ALA A 260 19.84 2.19 -8.91
CA ALA A 260 20.33 2.40 -10.27
C ALA A 260 21.87 2.48 -10.29
N TYR A 261 22.54 1.35 -10.27
CA TYR A 261 23.99 1.27 -10.07
C TYR A 261 24.86 1.45 -11.32
N SER A 262 24.26 1.57 -12.49
CA SER A 262 24.98 1.61 -13.78
C SER A 262 25.27 3.05 -14.25
N PHE A 263 26.03 3.82 -13.46
CA PHE A 263 26.47 5.17 -13.83
C PHE A 263 27.83 5.50 -13.18
N THR A 264 28.48 6.59 -13.61
CA THR A 264 29.84 6.97 -13.21
C THR A 264 29.93 8.23 -12.32
N ARG A 265 28.79 8.83 -11.96
CA ARG A 265 28.69 10.06 -11.14
C ARG A 265 29.36 11.29 -11.78
N THR A 266 29.44 11.35 -13.09
CA THR A 266 29.89 12.59 -13.73
C THR A 266 28.86 13.70 -13.50
N PRO A 267 29.27 14.99 -13.42
CA PRO A 267 28.31 16.09 -13.31
C PRO A 267 27.22 16.05 -14.38
N ARG A 268 27.60 15.64 -15.63
CA ARG A 268 26.64 15.47 -16.72
C ARG A 268 25.57 14.41 -16.44
N GLU A 269 25.97 13.28 -15.89
CA GLU A 269 24.99 12.21 -15.52
C GLU A 269 24.08 12.65 -14.38
N VAL A 270 24.60 13.34 -13.38
CA VAL A 270 23.79 13.90 -12.28
C VAL A 270 22.78 14.91 -12.83
N ASP A 271 23.21 15.80 -13.74
CA ASP A 271 22.32 16.74 -14.44
C ASP A 271 21.25 16.01 -15.26
N ALA A 272 21.64 14.96 -16.00
CA ALA A 272 20.72 14.19 -16.82
C ALA A 272 19.64 13.48 -15.96
N VAL A 273 20.03 12.88 -14.82
CA VAL A 273 19.11 12.23 -13.90
C VAL A 273 18.13 13.25 -13.29
N ALA A 274 18.63 14.38 -12.78
CA ALA A 274 17.78 15.43 -12.21
C ALA A 274 16.80 15.99 -13.28
N ALA A 275 17.28 16.23 -14.49
CA ALA A 275 16.45 16.70 -15.60
C ALA A 275 15.37 15.67 -15.97
N PHE A 276 15.72 14.38 -16.02
CA PHE A 276 14.80 13.27 -16.28
C PHE A 276 13.70 13.17 -15.24
N ILE A 277 14.06 13.18 -13.95
CA ILE A 277 13.08 13.10 -12.84
C ILE A 277 12.13 14.29 -12.91
N ASN A 278 12.67 15.52 -13.03
CA ASN A 278 11.86 16.73 -13.10
C ASN A 278 10.96 16.76 -14.34
N GLN A 279 11.46 16.28 -15.50
CA GLN A 279 10.62 16.21 -16.71
C GLN A 279 9.50 15.19 -16.53
N THR A 280 9.79 14.01 -15.97
CA THR A 280 8.77 13.00 -15.70
C THR A 280 7.70 13.52 -14.73
N ARG A 281 8.10 14.27 -13.68
CA ARG A 281 7.16 14.95 -12.78
C ARG A 281 6.27 15.95 -13.52
N ARG A 282 6.85 16.79 -14.40
CA ARG A 282 6.07 17.74 -15.20
C ARG A 282 5.07 17.05 -16.12
N ASP A 283 5.48 15.96 -16.76
CA ASP A 283 4.61 15.18 -17.65
C ASP A 283 3.41 14.60 -16.88
N LEU A 284 3.64 14.03 -15.70
CA LEU A 284 2.59 13.49 -14.83
C LEU A 284 1.66 14.60 -14.30
N ALA A 285 2.22 15.74 -13.92
CA ALA A 285 1.44 16.88 -13.46
C ALA A 285 0.49 17.44 -14.52
N GLN A 286 0.83 17.37 -15.82
CA GLN A 286 -0.07 17.75 -16.91
C GLN A 286 -1.37 16.92 -16.94
N SER A 287 -1.29 15.68 -16.48
CA SER A 287 -2.46 14.80 -16.33
C SER A 287 -3.07 14.85 -14.91
N GLY A 288 -2.63 15.79 -14.06
CA GLY A 288 -3.10 15.95 -12.70
C GLY A 288 -2.60 14.86 -11.74
N ARG A 289 -1.45 14.26 -12.00
CA ARG A 289 -0.88 13.17 -11.18
C ARG A 289 0.35 13.65 -10.43
N GLU A 290 0.47 13.23 -9.18
CA GLU A 290 1.67 13.41 -8.37
C GLU A 290 2.74 12.37 -8.76
N THR A 291 4.00 12.66 -8.43
CA THR A 291 5.12 11.75 -8.73
C THR A 291 5.78 11.30 -7.44
N ILE A 292 5.86 9.99 -7.25
CA ILE A 292 6.58 9.35 -6.14
C ILE A 292 7.82 8.65 -6.70
N LEU A 293 8.94 8.71 -5.99
CA LEU A 293 10.14 7.92 -6.29
C LEU A 293 10.83 7.46 -5.01
N TRP A 294 11.59 6.38 -5.10
CA TRP A 294 12.47 5.93 -4.03
C TRP A 294 13.64 6.90 -3.85
N ALA A 295 13.98 7.21 -2.62
CA ALA A 295 14.97 8.25 -2.30
C ALA A 295 16.41 7.75 -2.19
N ASP A 296 16.65 6.45 -2.22
CA ASP A 296 17.95 5.83 -1.94
C ASP A 296 19.08 6.35 -2.82
N MET A 297 18.80 6.59 -4.12
CA MET A 297 19.82 7.11 -5.05
C MET A 297 20.19 8.57 -4.81
N LEU A 298 19.37 9.30 -4.04
CA LEU A 298 19.55 10.71 -3.72
C LEU A 298 20.31 10.93 -2.40
N LEU A 299 20.38 9.88 -1.57
CA LEU A 299 20.96 9.93 -0.22
C LEU A 299 22.42 9.50 -0.23
N SER A 300 23.22 10.14 0.62
CA SER A 300 24.61 9.80 0.84
C SER A 300 24.74 8.41 1.51
N PRO A 301 25.74 7.59 1.11
CA PRO A 301 26.04 6.32 1.79
C PRO A 301 26.42 6.48 3.26
N HIS A 302 26.80 7.69 3.68
CA HIS A 302 27.14 8.02 5.07
C HIS A 302 25.90 8.31 5.93
N ALA A 303 24.69 8.35 5.34
CA ALA A 303 23.46 8.37 6.09
C ALA A 303 23.43 7.22 7.12
N ALA A 304 22.90 7.50 8.31
CA ALA A 304 23.11 6.73 9.55
C ALA A 304 22.87 5.21 9.43
N TYR A 305 22.07 4.77 8.49
CA TYR A 305 21.63 3.36 8.36
C TYR A 305 22.34 2.60 7.23
N ARG A 306 23.25 3.26 6.50
CA ARG A 306 23.94 2.67 5.35
C ARG A 306 25.47 2.68 5.48
N ARG A 307 25.99 3.02 6.65
CA ARG A 307 27.44 3.18 6.90
C ARG A 307 28.25 1.93 6.55
N ASP A 308 27.64 0.75 6.72
CA ASP A 308 28.29 -0.54 6.51
C ASP A 308 28.04 -1.13 5.11
N ASN A 309 27.20 -0.49 4.31
CA ASN A 309 26.86 -0.93 2.97
C ASN A 309 27.43 0.05 1.95
N ALA A 310 28.34 -0.42 1.11
CA ALA A 310 28.92 0.33 0.01
C ALA A 310 27.88 0.55 -1.12
N TYR A 311 26.73 1.14 -0.80
CA TYR A 311 25.76 1.50 -1.82
C TYR A 311 26.34 2.58 -2.73
N PHE A 312 26.20 2.34 -4.00
CA PHE A 312 26.56 3.31 -5.02
C PHE A 312 25.36 4.21 -5.31
N THR A 313 25.43 5.46 -4.88
CA THR A 313 24.36 6.46 -5.06
C THR A 313 24.84 7.64 -5.88
N LEU A 314 23.96 8.54 -6.30
CA LEU A 314 24.33 9.80 -6.94
C LEU A 314 25.11 10.72 -6.00
N ALA A 315 24.85 10.64 -4.71
CA ALA A 315 25.43 11.46 -3.66
C ALA A 315 26.53 10.69 -2.91
N PRO A 316 27.82 10.83 -3.26
CA PRO A 316 28.92 10.19 -2.54
C PRO A 316 29.11 10.72 -1.12
N ASP A 317 28.65 11.92 -0.84
CA ASP A 317 28.75 12.60 0.45
C ASP A 317 27.56 13.55 0.69
N GLU A 318 27.51 14.17 1.85
CA GLU A 318 26.44 15.09 2.24
C GLU A 318 26.37 16.36 1.37
N ALA A 319 27.50 16.84 0.87
CA ALA A 319 27.51 18.01 -0.02
C ALA A 319 26.87 17.68 -1.37
N ALA A 320 27.19 16.52 -1.92
CA ALA A 320 26.58 16.02 -3.16
C ALA A 320 25.08 15.69 -2.96
N GLU A 321 24.70 15.18 -1.78
CA GLU A 321 23.30 14.99 -1.39
C GLU A 321 22.53 16.33 -1.41
N ALA A 322 23.06 17.35 -0.75
CA ALA A 322 22.45 18.67 -0.74
C ALA A 322 22.37 19.29 -2.16
N ASP A 323 23.40 19.09 -2.98
CA ASP A 323 23.43 19.56 -4.36
C ASP A 323 22.35 18.87 -5.22
N ILE A 324 22.29 17.53 -5.25
CA ILE A 324 21.28 16.83 -6.06
C ILE A 324 19.86 17.16 -5.58
N LEU A 325 19.63 17.20 -4.27
CA LEU A 325 18.33 17.58 -3.73
C LEU A 325 17.94 19.01 -4.14
N SER A 326 18.89 19.95 -4.21
CA SER A 326 18.62 21.33 -4.63
C SER A 326 18.13 21.46 -6.07
N ARG A 327 18.47 20.51 -6.94
CA ARG A 327 18.12 20.48 -8.38
C ARG A 327 16.72 19.88 -8.64
N LEU A 328 16.15 19.19 -7.67
CA LEU A 328 14.88 18.49 -7.81
C LEU A 328 13.69 19.39 -7.47
N ASP A 329 12.59 19.17 -8.18
CA ASP A 329 11.34 19.86 -7.98
C ASP A 329 10.71 19.46 -6.62
N ARG A 330 10.33 20.45 -5.82
CA ARG A 330 9.78 20.23 -4.46
C ARG A 330 8.39 19.59 -4.45
N GLU A 331 7.71 19.54 -5.58
CA GLU A 331 6.44 18.82 -5.73
C GLU A 331 6.59 17.29 -5.82
N LEU A 332 7.82 16.77 -5.87
CA LEU A 332 8.10 15.34 -5.77
C LEU A 332 7.76 14.82 -4.38
N ILE A 333 7.34 13.56 -4.32
CA ILE A 333 7.15 12.81 -3.08
C ILE A 333 8.28 11.78 -3.01
N LEU A 334 9.08 11.82 -1.95
CA LEU A 334 10.23 10.95 -1.77
C LEU A 334 9.87 9.82 -0.80
N ALA A 335 10.02 8.58 -1.27
CA ALA A 335 9.79 7.37 -0.49
C ALA A 335 11.14 6.88 0.07
N ASP A 336 11.35 7.05 1.37
CA ASP A 336 12.58 6.72 2.08
C ASP A 336 12.47 5.35 2.75
N TRP A 337 13.16 4.35 2.19
CA TRP A 337 13.23 3.01 2.75
C TRP A 337 14.51 2.79 3.58
N GLN A 338 14.34 2.65 4.90
CA GLN A 338 15.42 2.46 5.87
C GLN A 338 15.17 1.20 6.70
N TYR A 339 15.30 0.04 6.08
CA TYR A 339 14.89 -1.24 6.64
C TYR A 339 15.69 -1.70 7.85
N GLU A 340 16.92 -1.20 8.02
CA GLU A 340 17.78 -1.50 9.17
C GLU A 340 17.59 -0.50 10.33
N ALA A 341 16.87 0.59 10.12
CA ALA A 341 16.56 1.57 11.16
C ALA A 341 15.66 0.95 12.23
N ARG A 342 16.05 1.05 13.49
CA ARG A 342 15.35 0.47 14.65
C ARG A 342 14.97 1.50 15.69
N ARG A 343 15.28 2.76 15.46
CA ARG A 343 15.01 3.89 16.36
C ARG A 343 14.42 5.05 15.59
N ALA A 344 13.48 5.73 16.21
CA ALA A 344 12.93 6.99 15.73
C ALA A 344 13.64 8.18 16.42
N PRO A 345 13.70 9.35 15.77
CA PRO A 345 13.30 9.58 14.39
C PRO A 345 14.29 9.00 13.38
N ILE A 346 13.83 8.73 12.15
CA ILE A 346 14.70 8.33 11.04
C ILE A 346 15.31 9.59 10.44
N GLU A 347 16.63 9.72 10.56
CA GLU A 347 17.37 10.94 10.19
C GLU A 347 17.23 11.29 8.70
N THR A 348 17.29 10.29 7.80
CA THR A 348 17.15 10.51 6.35
C THR A 348 15.79 11.08 6.00
N ALA A 349 14.71 10.56 6.61
CA ALA A 349 13.38 11.10 6.40
C ALA A 349 13.24 12.55 6.85
N GLN A 350 13.88 12.90 8.00
CA GLN A 350 13.91 14.29 8.49
C GLN A 350 14.73 15.20 7.57
N THR A 351 15.89 14.74 7.09
CA THR A 351 16.72 15.50 6.15
C THR A 351 15.95 15.82 4.86
N LEU A 352 15.28 14.83 4.27
CA LEU A 352 14.46 15.04 3.08
C LEU A 352 13.28 15.99 3.34
N GLN A 353 12.61 15.88 4.49
CA GLN A 353 11.54 16.80 4.88
C GLN A 353 12.05 18.23 5.08
N GLN A 354 13.19 18.40 5.75
CA GLN A 354 13.86 19.70 5.96
C GLN A 354 14.31 20.32 4.63
N ALA A 355 14.68 19.50 3.65
CA ALA A 355 14.97 19.95 2.30
C ALA A 355 13.71 20.39 1.52
N GLY A 356 12.51 20.30 2.13
CA GLY A 356 11.24 20.80 1.59
C GLY A 356 10.43 19.77 0.80
N PHE A 357 10.76 18.48 0.87
CA PHE A 357 9.99 17.43 0.20
C PHE A 357 8.89 16.86 1.07
N ARG A 358 7.85 16.34 0.44
CA ARG A 358 6.91 15.43 1.08
C ARG A 358 7.55 14.04 1.17
N VAL A 359 7.54 13.42 2.35
CA VAL A 359 8.28 12.17 2.60
C VAL A 359 7.34 11.07 3.03
N ILE A 360 7.51 9.88 2.45
CA ILE A 360 6.90 8.62 2.87
C ILE A 360 8.01 7.78 3.51
N ALA A 361 7.90 7.47 4.80
CA ALA A 361 8.83 6.55 5.44
C ALA A 361 8.38 5.10 5.23
N CYS A 362 9.31 4.24 4.76
CA CYS A 362 8.99 2.90 4.31
C CYS A 362 9.63 1.82 5.20
N SER A 363 8.81 0.87 5.66
CA SER A 363 9.22 -0.33 6.39
C SER A 363 9.14 -1.57 5.51
N TRP A 364 9.79 -2.65 5.96
CA TRP A 364 9.71 -3.98 5.37
C TRP A 364 9.63 -5.06 6.45
N ASP A 365 9.56 -6.33 6.07
CA ASP A 365 9.45 -7.50 6.94
C ASP A 365 10.74 -7.87 7.72
N ARG A 366 11.68 -6.92 7.85
CA ARG A 366 12.96 -7.17 8.54
C ARG A 366 12.81 -7.27 10.05
N SER A 367 12.01 -6.42 10.66
CA SER A 367 11.78 -6.50 12.12
C SER A 367 10.62 -5.61 12.58
N GLU A 368 10.02 -6.00 13.72
CA GLU A 368 9.03 -5.18 14.42
C GLU A 368 9.60 -3.83 14.86
N ALA A 369 10.88 -3.80 15.27
CA ALA A 369 11.55 -2.57 15.67
C ALA A 369 11.66 -1.56 14.51
N ASN A 370 11.88 -2.04 13.28
CA ASN A 370 11.85 -1.20 12.08
C ASN A 370 10.46 -0.61 11.87
N VAL A 371 9.41 -1.44 11.87
CA VAL A 371 8.03 -0.98 11.73
C VAL A 371 7.68 0.06 12.78
N ALA A 372 8.05 -0.16 14.05
CA ALA A 372 7.81 0.78 15.14
C ALA A 372 8.55 2.11 14.95
N ALA A 373 9.81 2.07 14.49
CA ALA A 373 10.60 3.27 14.20
C ALA A 373 9.97 4.11 13.07
N ILE A 374 9.57 3.46 11.97
CA ILE A 374 8.88 4.11 10.84
C ILE A 374 7.58 4.76 11.29
N LEU A 375 6.75 4.04 12.06
CA LEU A 375 5.48 4.56 12.57
C LEU A 375 5.64 5.78 13.48
N ARG A 376 6.60 5.72 14.40
CA ARG A 376 6.92 6.87 15.28
C ARG A 376 7.40 8.06 14.47
N THR A 377 8.34 7.84 13.54
CA THR A 377 8.84 8.92 12.68
C THR A 377 7.68 9.54 11.87
N GLY A 378 6.83 8.72 11.27
CA GLY A 378 5.67 9.21 10.51
C GLY A 378 4.72 10.07 11.34
N ALA A 379 4.40 9.61 12.56
CA ALA A 379 3.48 10.30 13.45
C ALA A 379 4.09 11.56 14.09
N ASP A 380 5.33 11.45 14.65
CA ASP A 380 5.92 12.48 15.46
C ASP A 380 6.53 13.62 14.63
N CYS A 381 7.01 13.31 13.42
CA CYS A 381 7.55 14.31 12.48
C CYS A 381 6.49 14.85 11.50
N GLY A 382 5.25 14.33 11.53
CA GLY A 382 4.19 14.75 10.61
C GLY A 382 4.56 14.51 9.14
N LEU A 383 5.11 13.33 8.83
CA LEU A 383 5.47 13.00 7.45
C LEU A 383 4.23 12.90 6.55
N TYR A 384 4.43 12.99 5.25
CA TYR A 384 3.36 12.83 4.26
C TYR A 384 2.63 11.49 4.40
N GLY A 385 3.36 10.42 4.75
CA GLY A 385 2.78 9.12 5.00
C GLY A 385 3.79 8.09 5.48
N VAL A 386 3.30 6.88 5.73
CA VAL A 386 4.11 5.68 5.95
C VAL A 386 3.70 4.59 4.98
N CYS A 387 4.64 3.76 4.58
CA CYS A 387 4.41 2.65 3.67
C CYS A 387 5.04 1.36 4.21
N HIS A 388 4.32 0.23 4.10
CA HIS A 388 4.92 -1.08 4.30
C HIS A 388 5.17 -1.74 2.95
N THR A 389 6.43 -2.06 2.64
CA THR A 389 6.80 -2.73 1.40
C THR A 389 6.76 -4.24 1.58
N THR A 390 6.34 -4.98 0.57
CA THR A 390 6.27 -6.45 0.65
C THR A 390 7.40 -7.14 -0.09
N TRP A 391 7.93 -6.56 -1.14
CA TRP A 391 8.96 -7.16 -2.01
C TRP A 391 8.68 -8.66 -2.24
N HIS A 392 9.63 -9.55 -1.88
CA HIS A 392 9.52 -11.00 -2.03
C HIS A 392 8.63 -11.69 -0.98
N THR A 393 7.98 -10.93 -0.09
CA THR A 393 7.32 -11.48 1.11
C THR A 393 5.84 -11.14 1.19
N LEU A 394 5.17 -11.03 0.02
CA LEU A 394 3.77 -10.65 -0.08
C LEU A 394 2.86 -11.43 0.89
N THR A 395 3.04 -12.73 1.02
CA THR A 395 2.25 -13.57 1.93
C THR A 395 2.89 -13.74 3.30
N GLY A 396 4.21 -13.87 3.37
CA GLY A 396 4.93 -14.06 4.63
C GLY A 396 5.01 -12.81 5.50
N GLY A 397 4.94 -11.63 4.89
CA GLY A 397 5.01 -10.33 5.56
C GLY A 397 3.70 -9.86 6.23
N MET A 398 2.60 -10.62 6.15
CA MET A 398 1.29 -10.22 6.68
C MET A 398 1.28 -9.80 8.16
N PRO A 399 2.01 -10.46 9.07
CA PRO A 399 2.03 -10.03 10.47
C PRO A 399 2.61 -8.62 10.66
N LEU A 400 3.65 -8.25 9.90
CA LEU A 400 4.26 -6.93 9.97
C LEU A 400 3.42 -5.88 9.24
N LEU A 401 2.76 -6.24 8.13
CA LEU A 401 1.76 -5.38 7.49
C LEU A 401 0.61 -5.07 8.45
N TRP A 402 0.08 -6.08 9.14
CA TRP A 402 -0.94 -5.87 10.18
C TRP A 402 -0.44 -4.90 11.25
N ARG A 403 0.77 -5.11 11.77
CA ARG A 403 1.40 -4.27 12.79
C ARG A 403 1.55 -2.82 12.33
N MET A 404 2.01 -2.61 11.10
CA MET A 404 2.11 -1.28 10.51
C MET A 404 0.74 -0.61 10.44
N ALA A 405 -0.26 -1.29 9.92
CA ALA A 405 -1.60 -0.76 9.78
C ALA A 405 -2.25 -0.44 11.14
N ALA A 406 -2.17 -1.36 12.10
CA ALA A 406 -2.70 -1.18 13.45
C ALA A 406 -1.96 -0.08 14.22
N GLY A 407 -0.63 0.00 14.09
CA GLY A 407 0.20 1.01 14.71
C GLY A 407 -0.04 2.44 14.22
N CYS A 408 -0.63 2.60 13.03
CA CYS A 408 -1.12 3.90 12.58
C CYS A 408 -2.31 4.44 13.40
N TRP A 409 -2.94 3.57 14.21
CA TRP A 409 -4.08 3.91 15.08
C TRP A 409 -3.71 3.89 16.55
N SER A 410 -2.87 2.95 16.96
CA SER A 410 -2.50 2.71 18.35
C SER A 410 -1.00 2.40 18.45
N GLU A 411 -0.27 3.16 19.27
CA GLU A 411 1.14 2.86 19.55
C GLU A 411 1.30 1.51 20.25
N GLN A 412 0.36 1.13 21.10
CA GLN A 412 0.38 -0.17 21.79
C GLN A 412 0.33 -1.34 20.80
N ASP A 413 -0.47 -1.22 19.72
CA ASP A 413 -0.53 -2.25 18.68
C ASP A 413 0.79 -2.35 17.89
N ALA A 414 1.48 -1.23 17.69
CA ALA A 414 2.81 -1.22 17.09
C ALA A 414 3.86 -1.96 17.94
N LEU A 415 3.66 -2.03 19.25
CA LEU A 415 4.59 -2.59 20.23
C LEU A 415 4.17 -3.97 20.78
N CYS A 416 3.08 -4.57 20.30
CA CYS A 416 2.65 -5.88 20.76
C CYS A 416 3.71 -6.96 20.48
N SER A 417 3.66 -8.08 21.20
CA SER A 417 4.62 -9.18 20.99
C SER A 417 4.50 -9.78 19.57
N PRO A 418 5.56 -10.43 19.04
CA PRO A 418 5.50 -11.09 17.73
C PRO A 418 4.37 -12.13 17.64
N THR A 419 4.20 -12.94 18.68
CA THR A 419 3.14 -13.96 18.75
C THR A 419 1.75 -13.32 18.72
N GLU A 420 1.54 -12.26 19.49
CA GLU A 420 0.27 -11.53 19.49
C GLU A 420 -0.02 -10.90 18.13
N GLY A 421 0.99 -10.28 17.51
CA GLY A 421 0.89 -9.71 16.16
C GLY A 421 0.50 -10.77 15.12
N LEU A 422 1.10 -11.96 15.18
CA LEU A 422 0.75 -13.07 14.28
C LEU A 422 -0.71 -13.53 14.48
N VAL A 423 -1.14 -13.72 15.72
CA VAL A 423 -2.53 -14.14 16.02
C VAL A 423 -3.54 -13.11 15.54
N ARG A 424 -3.28 -11.83 15.78
CA ARG A 424 -4.16 -10.74 15.34
C ARG A 424 -4.19 -10.60 13.82
N ALA A 425 -3.05 -10.72 13.14
CA ALA A 425 -2.96 -10.71 11.69
C ALA A 425 -3.75 -11.88 11.06
N ALA A 426 -3.59 -13.08 11.60
CA ALA A 426 -4.33 -14.26 11.14
C ALA A 426 -5.85 -14.11 11.34
N ALA A 427 -6.29 -13.56 12.48
CA ALA A 427 -7.69 -13.27 12.72
C ALA A 427 -8.25 -12.22 11.76
N ALA A 428 -7.48 -11.15 11.51
CA ALA A 428 -7.84 -10.10 10.57
C ALA A 428 -7.94 -10.61 9.13
N LEU A 429 -6.99 -11.44 8.70
CA LEU A 429 -7.01 -12.05 7.36
C LEU A 429 -8.24 -12.96 7.16
N ARG A 430 -8.59 -13.76 8.16
CA ARG A 430 -9.80 -14.60 8.11
C ARG A 430 -11.07 -13.75 7.99
N ARG A 431 -11.16 -12.65 8.72
CA ARG A 431 -12.29 -11.72 8.63
C ARG A 431 -12.39 -11.02 7.28
N ALA A 432 -11.26 -10.65 6.69
CA ALA A 432 -11.21 -9.98 5.39
C ALA A 432 -11.59 -10.91 4.23
N CYS A 433 -11.44 -12.22 4.40
CA CYS A 433 -11.64 -13.22 3.34
C CYS A 433 -12.81 -14.14 3.68
N PRO A 434 -13.97 -13.97 3.03
CA PRO A 434 -15.16 -14.80 3.26
C PRO A 434 -14.88 -16.28 2.98
N VAL A 435 -15.44 -17.17 3.80
CA VAL A 435 -15.30 -18.64 3.71
C VAL A 435 -15.84 -19.18 2.38
N SER A 436 -16.83 -18.53 1.78
CA SER A 436 -17.41 -18.90 0.48
C SER A 436 -16.40 -18.98 -0.69
N GLY A 437 -15.21 -18.39 -0.53
CA GLY A 437 -14.13 -18.52 -1.50
C GLY A 437 -13.46 -19.89 -1.51
N TYR A 438 -13.48 -20.59 -0.38
CA TYR A 438 -12.88 -21.94 -0.25
C TYR A 438 -13.74 -23.03 -0.89
N GLU A 439 -15.05 -22.90 -0.81
CA GLU A 439 -16.00 -23.83 -1.47
C GLU A 439 -15.83 -23.79 -3.00
N LYS A 440 -15.57 -22.60 -3.57
CA LYS A 440 -15.29 -22.44 -5.00
C LYS A 440 -13.96 -23.05 -5.44
N ALA A 441 -12.99 -23.17 -4.54
CA ALA A 441 -11.71 -23.79 -4.79
C ALA A 441 -11.73 -25.33 -4.62
N GLY A 442 -12.89 -25.91 -4.30
CA GLY A 442 -13.03 -27.35 -4.09
C GLY A 442 -12.40 -27.88 -2.81
N TRP A 443 -12.09 -26.99 -1.86
CA TRP A 443 -11.48 -27.35 -0.57
C TRP A 443 -12.56 -27.44 0.49
N ALA A 444 -12.80 -28.63 1.01
CA ALA A 444 -13.69 -28.80 2.14
C ALA A 444 -13.03 -28.20 3.41
N PRO A 445 -13.74 -27.42 4.22
CA PRO A 445 -13.19 -26.81 5.45
C PRO A 445 -12.52 -27.81 6.40
N LYS A 446 -12.97 -29.05 6.41
CA LYS A 446 -12.40 -30.16 7.20
C LYS A 446 -11.06 -30.70 6.69
N GLU A 447 -10.68 -30.39 5.44
CA GLU A 447 -9.44 -30.86 4.82
C GLU A 447 -8.29 -29.86 5.01
N ILE A 448 -8.61 -28.62 5.37
CA ILE A 448 -7.64 -27.54 5.56
C ILE A 448 -7.08 -27.52 6.99
N GLY A 449 -7.50 -28.46 7.84
CA GLY A 449 -7.14 -28.42 9.25
C GLY A 449 -7.45 -27.04 9.80
N VAL A 450 -8.71 -26.74 10.02
CA VAL A 450 -9.13 -25.43 10.54
C VAL A 450 -8.36 -25.15 11.81
N ILE A 451 -7.30 -24.38 11.67
CA ILE A 451 -6.68 -23.73 12.81
C ILE A 451 -7.71 -22.68 13.26
N VAL A 452 -8.53 -23.10 14.20
CA VAL A 452 -9.53 -22.27 14.87
C VAL A 452 -8.82 -21.26 15.74
#